data_6b5889faf19a83b0598e20a62460a4f5
#
_entry.id   6b5889faf19a83b0598e20a62460a4f5
#
_cell.length_a   1.000
_cell.length_b   1.000
_cell.length_c   1.000
_cell.angle_alpha   90.00
_cell.angle_beta   90.00
_cell.angle_gamma   90.00
#
_symmetry.space_group_name_H-M   'P 1'
#
loop_
_entity.id
_entity.type
_entity.pdbx_description
1 polymer ?
#
loop_
_entity_poly.entity_id
_entity_poly.type
_entity_poly.pdbx_seq_one_letter_code
_entity_poly.pdbx_strand_id
1 'polypeptide(L)'
;IVSNAKEGNKPGVLGYLPDPVTKKKTSNLGSTKFTSSQPPPNINKKVSLLPAGTPSERYKHAFQYLRKRDYKKAEVALLEFINAHADDPLAANANYWLGKTFYTRGLYDKAAEIFITGYEKYSTSPKTADSLLGLGFSLVRLKRPEDACLAFGQLLNEFPQLASSTKKKAITESKRIGCKG
;
A
#
# COMPACT_ATOMS: atom_id res chain seq x y z
N ILE A 1 -5.89 -47.39 16.97
CA ILE A 1 -6.69 -46.17 17.27
C ILE A 1 -5.78 -44.98 16.96
N VAL A 2 -5.98 -44.36 15.83
CA VAL A 2 -5.12 -43.29 15.32
C VAL A 2 -5.94 -42.00 15.35
N SER A 3 -5.44 -41.02 16.11
CA SER A 3 -6.04 -39.69 16.25
C SER A 3 -5.65 -38.81 15.05
N ASN A 4 -6.60 -38.40 14.27
CA ASN A 4 -6.42 -37.40 13.21
C ASN A 4 -6.49 -36.00 13.80
N ALA A 5 -5.38 -35.26 13.72
CA ALA A 5 -5.31 -33.83 13.99
C ALA A 5 -5.90 -33.06 12.79
N LYS A 6 -6.88 -32.23 13.07
CA LYS A 6 -7.49 -31.30 12.09
C LYS A 6 -6.47 -30.19 11.77
N GLU A 7 -6.05 -30.14 10.52
CA GLU A 7 -5.35 -28.98 9.97
C GLU A 7 -6.29 -27.79 9.87
N GLY A 8 -5.88 -26.68 10.47
CA GLY A 8 -6.58 -25.41 10.43
C GLY A 8 -6.56 -24.81 9.02
N ASN A 9 -7.72 -24.43 8.56
CA ASN A 9 -7.97 -23.77 7.30
C ASN A 9 -7.32 -22.39 7.31
N LYS A 10 -6.22 -22.22 6.57
CA LYS A 10 -5.61 -20.90 6.33
C LYS A 10 -6.48 -20.15 5.33
N PRO A 11 -6.78 -18.84 5.57
CA PRO A 11 -7.50 -18.03 4.59
C PRO A 11 -6.68 -17.93 3.29
N GLY A 12 -7.37 -18.05 2.16
CA GLY A 12 -6.78 -18.08 0.84
C GLY A 12 -5.98 -16.81 0.53
N VAL A 13 -4.71 -17.00 0.22
CA VAL A 13 -3.78 -15.95 -0.20
C VAL A 13 -4.20 -15.49 -1.59
N LEU A 14 -4.58 -14.22 -1.73
CA LEU A 14 -4.68 -13.56 -3.03
C LEU A 14 -3.32 -13.66 -3.73
N GLY A 15 -3.29 -14.31 -4.88
CA GLY A 15 -2.10 -14.75 -5.58
C GLY A 15 -0.99 -13.71 -5.68
N TYR A 16 0.22 -14.19 -5.40
CA TYR A 16 1.50 -13.52 -5.57
C TYR A 16 1.64 -12.96 -7.00
N LEU A 17 1.88 -11.65 -7.11
CA LEU A 17 2.30 -11.02 -8.36
C LEU A 17 3.78 -11.30 -8.57
N PRO A 18 4.21 -11.86 -9.71
CA PRO A 18 5.62 -12.17 -9.94
C PRO A 18 6.46 -10.91 -10.12
N ASP A 19 7.61 -10.86 -9.45
CA ASP A 19 8.62 -9.82 -9.60
C ASP A 19 9.21 -9.79 -11.01
N PRO A 20 9.47 -8.63 -11.61
CA PRO A 20 10.23 -8.54 -12.85
C PRO A 20 11.72 -8.72 -12.57
N VAL A 21 12.22 -9.95 -12.75
CA VAL A 21 13.65 -10.25 -12.70
C VAL A 21 14.32 -9.80 -14.00
N THR A 22 15.21 -8.83 -13.92
CA THR A 22 16.24 -8.62 -14.95
C THR A 22 17.63 -8.64 -14.33
N LYS A 23 18.29 -9.79 -14.44
CA LYS A 23 19.73 -9.91 -14.23
C LYS A 23 20.46 -9.35 -15.45
N LYS A 24 21.30 -8.33 -15.30
CA LYS A 24 22.34 -8.00 -16.25
C LYS A 24 23.72 -8.20 -15.63
N LYS A 25 24.51 -9.05 -16.30
CA LYS A 25 25.91 -9.38 -16.02
C LYS A 25 26.80 -8.13 -16.13
N THR A 26 27.67 -7.93 -15.15
CA THR A 26 28.78 -6.99 -15.22
C THR A 26 30.05 -7.72 -15.62
N SER A 27 30.70 -7.25 -16.65
CA SER A 27 32.05 -7.62 -17.03
C SER A 27 33.07 -6.62 -16.46
N ASN A 28 34.15 -7.16 -15.87
CA ASN A 28 35.30 -6.45 -15.33
C ASN A 28 36.06 -5.66 -16.41
N LEU A 29 36.52 -4.46 -16.08
CA LEU A 29 37.80 -3.97 -16.62
C LEU A 29 38.43 -2.89 -15.70
N GLY A 30 39.69 -3.09 -15.32
CA GLY A 30 40.73 -2.06 -15.23
C GLY A 30 40.92 -1.32 -13.91
N SER A 31 41.87 -1.79 -13.08
CA SER A 31 42.50 -1.02 -12.00
C SER A 31 43.29 0.16 -12.55
N THR A 32 42.96 1.38 -12.10
CA THR A 32 43.92 2.52 -12.02
C THR A 32 43.79 3.17 -10.65
N LYS A 33 44.93 3.16 -9.92
CA LYS A 33 45.09 3.83 -8.62
C LYS A 33 45.10 5.34 -8.82
N PHE A 34 44.09 6.04 -8.26
CA PHE A 34 44.18 7.46 -8.01
C PHE A 34 44.01 7.70 -6.50
N THR A 35 45.13 8.14 -5.89
CA THR A 35 45.17 8.58 -4.51
C THR A 35 44.66 10.03 -4.47
N SER A 36 43.42 10.22 -3.98
CA SER A 36 42.94 11.53 -3.60
C SER A 36 42.27 11.42 -2.22
N SER A 37 42.92 12.05 -1.26
CA SER A 37 42.49 12.10 0.14
C SER A 37 41.45 13.20 0.38
N GLN A 38 40.28 13.07 -0.21
CA GLN A 38 39.08 13.76 0.22
C GLN A 38 37.93 12.73 0.28
N PRO A 39 37.19 12.66 1.40
CA PRO A 39 36.00 11.84 1.43
C PRO A 39 35.04 12.34 0.35
N PRO A 40 34.44 11.44 -0.47
CA PRO A 40 33.50 11.85 -1.49
C PRO A 40 32.37 12.62 -0.83
N PRO A 41 31.86 13.71 -1.45
CA PRO A 41 30.68 14.39 -0.95
C PRO A 41 29.56 13.35 -0.87
N ASN A 42 28.91 13.24 0.27
CA ASN A 42 27.82 12.32 0.53
C ASN A 42 26.60 12.76 -0.30
N ILE A 43 26.55 12.35 -1.58
CA ILE A 43 25.54 12.74 -2.57
C ILE A 43 24.22 11.98 -2.39
N ASN A 44 24.04 11.26 -1.29
CA ASN A 44 22.81 10.52 -1.00
C ASN A 44 22.07 10.99 0.26
N LYS A 45 22.15 12.27 0.59
CA LYS A 45 21.19 12.84 1.54
C LYS A 45 19.88 13.07 0.76
N LYS A 46 19.05 12.02 0.67
CA LYS A 46 17.67 12.14 0.20
C LYS A 46 17.03 13.26 1.01
N VAL A 47 16.76 14.39 0.37
CA VAL A 47 16.18 15.55 1.06
C VAL A 47 14.85 15.11 1.64
N SER A 48 14.79 15.03 2.98
CA SER A 48 13.57 14.71 3.68
C SER A 48 12.52 15.80 3.41
N LEU A 49 11.30 15.40 3.06
CA LEU A 49 10.16 16.32 2.95
C LEU A 49 9.47 16.53 4.29
N LEU A 50 9.82 15.72 5.30
CA LEU A 50 9.22 15.82 6.62
C LEU A 50 10.17 16.54 7.58
N PRO A 51 9.65 17.47 8.39
CA PRO A 51 10.46 18.14 9.42
C PRO A 51 10.87 17.14 10.51
N ALA A 52 11.87 17.54 11.30
CA ALA A 52 12.09 16.90 12.60
C ALA A 52 10.87 17.13 13.50
N GLY A 53 10.55 16.14 14.35
CA GLY A 53 9.41 16.25 15.25
C GLY A 53 8.80 14.89 15.58
N THR A 54 7.69 14.92 16.30
CA THR A 54 6.92 13.75 16.69
C THR A 54 6.26 13.10 15.48
N PRO A 55 5.90 11.79 15.54
CA PRO A 55 5.15 11.13 14.48
C PRO A 55 3.89 11.89 14.07
N SER A 56 3.15 12.43 15.04
CA SER A 56 1.94 13.22 14.77
C SER A 56 2.21 14.48 13.95
N GLU A 57 3.26 15.21 14.27
CA GLU A 57 3.64 16.42 13.53
C GLU A 57 4.10 16.09 12.10
N ARG A 58 4.91 15.06 11.96
CA ARG A 58 5.39 14.58 10.66
C ARG A 58 4.22 14.08 9.79
N TYR A 59 3.29 13.31 10.37
CA TYR A 59 2.08 12.89 9.66
C TYR A 59 1.22 14.09 9.22
N LYS A 60 0.98 15.05 10.11
CA LYS A 60 0.25 16.29 9.78
C LYS A 60 0.91 17.04 8.61
N HIS A 61 2.25 17.09 8.60
CA HIS A 61 2.99 17.73 7.52
C HIS A 61 2.82 16.98 6.19
N ALA A 62 2.95 15.65 6.18
CA ALA A 62 2.68 14.84 4.98
C ALA A 62 1.25 15.05 4.47
N PHE A 63 0.28 15.12 5.38
CA PHE A 63 -1.13 15.33 5.05
C PHE A 63 -1.41 16.71 4.44
N GLN A 64 -0.61 17.73 4.76
CA GLN A 64 -0.75 19.05 4.14
C GLN A 64 -0.54 19.02 2.62
N TYR A 65 0.36 18.16 2.10
CA TYR A 65 0.54 17.97 0.66
C TYR A 65 -0.73 17.44 0.00
N LEU A 66 -1.45 16.53 0.65
CA LEU A 66 -2.75 16.03 0.17
C LEU A 66 -3.78 17.16 0.09
N ARG A 67 -3.87 17.98 1.14
CA ARG A 67 -4.80 19.13 1.16
C ARG A 67 -4.51 20.14 0.07
N LYS A 68 -3.22 20.33 -0.27
CA LYS A 68 -2.77 21.20 -1.38
C LYS A 68 -2.87 20.51 -2.74
N ARG A 69 -3.31 19.25 -2.81
CA ARG A 69 -3.34 18.42 -4.01
C ARG A 69 -1.95 18.21 -4.66
N ASP A 70 -0.88 18.44 -3.93
CA ASP A 70 0.48 18.10 -4.37
C ASP A 70 0.75 16.61 -4.16
N TYR A 71 0.13 15.81 -5.00
CA TYR A 71 0.16 14.35 -4.87
C TYR A 71 1.56 13.75 -5.01
N LYS A 72 2.45 14.39 -5.77
CA LYS A 72 3.85 13.92 -5.89
C LYS A 72 4.61 14.08 -4.58
N LYS A 73 4.49 15.23 -3.91
CA LYS A 73 5.10 15.42 -2.59
C LYS A 73 4.38 14.62 -1.51
N ALA A 74 3.05 14.48 -1.59
CA ALA A 74 2.30 13.63 -0.68
C ALA A 74 2.79 12.17 -0.72
N GLU A 75 3.02 11.61 -1.91
CA GLU A 75 3.58 10.27 -2.10
C GLU A 75 4.91 10.11 -1.35
N VAL A 76 5.87 11.01 -1.60
CA VAL A 76 7.20 10.94 -0.98
C VAL A 76 7.12 11.10 0.53
N ALA A 77 6.35 12.08 1.02
CA ALA A 77 6.21 12.37 2.44
C ALA A 77 5.50 11.26 3.21
N LEU A 78 4.44 10.65 2.62
CA LEU A 78 3.73 9.53 3.24
C LEU A 78 4.60 8.27 3.26
N LEU A 79 5.34 7.97 2.19
CA LEU A 79 6.31 6.87 2.17
C LEU A 79 7.41 7.07 3.22
N GLU A 80 7.94 8.28 3.32
CA GLU A 80 8.95 8.61 4.34
C GLU A 80 8.40 8.40 5.75
N PHE A 81 7.16 8.84 6.00
CA PHE A 81 6.50 8.64 7.27
C PHE A 81 6.34 7.15 7.62
N ILE A 82 5.79 6.35 6.69
CA ILE A 82 5.55 4.92 6.89
C ILE A 82 6.86 4.18 7.17
N ASN A 83 7.93 4.52 6.44
CA ASN A 83 9.23 3.88 6.63
C ASN A 83 9.88 4.24 7.97
N ALA A 84 9.68 5.46 8.46
CA ALA A 84 10.25 5.91 9.73
C ALA A 84 9.42 5.51 10.95
N HIS A 85 8.13 5.25 10.77
CA HIS A 85 7.16 5.05 11.86
C HIS A 85 6.20 3.89 11.53
N ALA A 86 6.75 2.75 11.11
CA ALA A 86 5.95 1.61 10.62
C ALA A 86 4.99 1.04 11.67
N ASP A 87 5.34 1.15 12.95
CA ASP A 87 4.58 0.62 14.09
C ASP A 87 3.72 1.69 14.80
N ASP A 88 3.78 2.94 14.31
CA ASP A 88 2.93 4.01 14.85
C ASP A 88 1.48 3.82 14.42
N PRO A 89 0.49 4.08 15.29
CA PRO A 89 -0.94 3.99 14.93
C PRO A 89 -1.33 4.81 13.70
N LEU A 90 -0.59 5.88 13.38
CA LEU A 90 -0.83 6.70 12.20
C LEU A 90 -0.29 6.07 10.90
N ALA A 91 0.53 5.01 11.00
CA ALA A 91 1.08 4.34 9.81
C ALA A 91 -0.02 3.74 8.92
N ALA A 92 -1.05 3.16 9.52
CA ALA A 92 -2.21 2.66 8.79
C ALA A 92 -2.96 3.78 8.05
N ASN A 93 -3.12 4.94 8.70
CA ASN A 93 -3.72 6.12 8.06
C ASN A 93 -2.85 6.63 6.91
N ALA A 94 -1.53 6.71 7.12
CA ALA A 94 -0.59 7.14 6.09
C ALA A 94 -0.59 6.19 4.89
N ASN A 95 -0.63 4.88 5.13
CA ASN A 95 -0.72 3.86 4.09
C ASN A 95 -2.02 4.00 3.27
N TYR A 96 -3.16 4.13 3.94
CA TYR A 96 -4.44 4.37 3.25
C TYR A 96 -4.39 5.62 2.36
N TRP A 97 -3.87 6.74 2.86
CA TRP A 97 -3.78 7.97 2.08
C TRP A 97 -2.76 7.88 0.94
N LEU A 98 -1.70 7.11 1.12
CA LEU A 98 -0.75 6.80 0.04
C LEU A 98 -1.44 6.02 -1.08
N GLY A 99 -2.20 4.97 -0.76
CA GLY A 99 -3.01 4.23 -1.74
C GLY A 99 -4.00 5.15 -2.46
N LYS A 100 -4.69 6.03 -1.73
CA LYS A 100 -5.58 7.05 -2.31
C LYS A 100 -4.84 8.02 -3.22
N THR A 101 -3.61 8.38 -2.90
CA THR A 101 -2.76 9.25 -3.70
C THR A 101 -2.45 8.60 -5.05
N PHE A 102 -2.00 7.35 -5.04
CA PHE A 102 -1.76 6.59 -6.27
C PHE A 102 -3.02 6.42 -7.10
N TYR A 103 -4.13 6.05 -6.46
CA TYR A 103 -5.42 5.91 -7.14
C TYR A 103 -5.84 7.20 -7.86
N THR A 104 -5.74 8.35 -7.17
CA THR A 104 -6.11 9.66 -7.72
C THR A 104 -5.24 10.06 -8.90
N ARG A 105 -3.98 9.61 -8.90
CA ARG A 105 -3.04 9.82 -10.02
C ARG A 105 -3.20 8.81 -11.16
N GLY A 106 -4.13 7.87 -11.07
CA GLY A 106 -4.34 6.81 -12.07
C GLY A 106 -3.31 5.69 -12.03
N LEU A 107 -2.47 5.63 -11.00
CA LEU A 107 -1.45 4.60 -10.79
C LEU A 107 -2.07 3.42 -10.03
N TYR A 108 -3.01 2.73 -10.68
CA TYR A 108 -3.89 1.76 -10.04
C TYR A 108 -3.16 0.51 -9.55
N ASP A 109 -2.10 0.07 -10.24
CA ASP A 109 -1.25 -1.04 -9.79
C ASP A 109 -0.61 -0.72 -8.43
N LYS A 110 0.05 0.44 -8.33
CA LYS A 110 0.64 0.90 -7.07
C LYS A 110 -0.41 1.12 -5.98
N ALA A 111 -1.59 1.62 -6.36
CA ALA A 111 -2.68 1.79 -5.41
C ALA A 111 -3.13 0.44 -4.84
N ALA A 112 -3.28 -0.59 -5.67
CA ALA A 112 -3.65 -1.93 -5.25
C ALA A 112 -2.60 -2.54 -4.30
N GLU A 113 -1.30 -2.44 -4.62
CA GLU A 113 -0.19 -2.91 -3.77
C GLU A 113 -0.22 -2.24 -2.39
N ILE A 114 -0.40 -0.92 -2.33
CA ILE A 114 -0.45 -0.20 -1.06
C ILE A 114 -1.72 -0.55 -0.27
N PHE A 115 -2.85 -0.75 -0.93
CA PHE A 115 -4.07 -1.15 -0.24
C PHE A 115 -4.02 -2.58 0.28
N ILE A 116 -3.39 -3.53 -0.43
CA ILE A 116 -3.10 -4.88 0.08
C ILE A 116 -2.22 -4.79 1.32
N THR A 117 -1.11 -4.05 1.26
CA THR A 117 -0.24 -3.82 2.43
C THR A 117 -1.03 -3.23 3.60
N GLY A 118 -1.94 -2.30 3.33
CA GLY A 118 -2.80 -1.69 4.35
C GLY A 118 -3.73 -2.69 5.01
N TYR A 119 -4.28 -3.61 4.24
CA TYR A 119 -5.14 -4.68 4.74
C TYR A 119 -4.37 -5.73 5.56
N GLU A 120 -3.23 -6.19 5.05
CA GLU A 120 -2.46 -7.27 5.67
C GLU A 120 -1.68 -6.80 6.91
N LYS A 121 -0.92 -5.72 6.76
CA LYS A 121 -0.02 -5.25 7.81
C LYS A 121 -0.75 -4.54 8.95
N TYR A 122 -1.83 -3.84 8.66
CA TYR A 122 -2.57 -3.02 9.61
C TYR A 122 -3.97 -3.56 9.88
N SER A 123 -4.11 -4.88 9.98
CA SER A 123 -5.38 -5.61 10.07
C SER A 123 -6.29 -5.19 11.24
N THR A 124 -5.73 -4.64 12.32
CA THR A 124 -6.48 -4.13 13.48
C THR A 124 -6.84 -2.65 13.39
N SER A 125 -6.43 -1.98 12.31
CA SER A 125 -6.69 -0.54 12.15
C SER A 125 -8.12 -0.26 11.68
N PRO A 126 -8.72 0.86 12.10
CA PRO A 126 -9.97 1.34 11.51
C PRO A 126 -9.90 1.58 10.00
N LYS A 127 -8.67 1.69 9.43
CA LYS A 127 -8.44 1.90 8.01
C LYS A 127 -8.39 0.62 7.16
N THR A 128 -8.41 -0.56 7.78
CA THR A 128 -8.33 -1.85 7.09
C THR A 128 -9.48 -2.05 6.10
N ALA A 129 -10.71 -1.79 6.55
CA ALA A 129 -11.89 -1.86 5.68
C ALA A 129 -11.85 -0.83 4.53
N ASP A 130 -11.38 0.39 4.79
CA ASP A 130 -11.19 1.41 3.77
C ASP A 130 -10.13 0.99 2.74
N SER A 131 -9.08 0.26 3.18
CA SER A 131 -8.03 -0.29 2.30
C SER A 131 -8.60 -1.40 1.41
N LEU A 132 -9.37 -2.33 1.95
CA LEU A 132 -10.05 -3.35 1.13
C LEU A 132 -10.99 -2.74 0.09
N LEU A 133 -11.74 -1.71 0.46
CA LEU A 133 -12.59 -0.98 -0.49
C LEU A 133 -11.73 -0.33 -1.59
N GLY A 134 -10.61 0.31 -1.20
CA GLY A 134 -9.68 0.94 -2.14
C GLY A 134 -9.04 -0.07 -3.09
N LEU A 135 -8.69 -1.25 -2.59
CA LEU A 135 -8.18 -2.37 -3.37
C LEU A 135 -9.21 -2.80 -4.42
N GLY A 136 -10.45 -3.07 -4.02
CA GLY A 136 -11.52 -3.44 -4.94
C GLY A 136 -11.69 -2.41 -6.07
N PHE A 137 -11.74 -1.12 -5.75
CA PHE A 137 -11.82 -0.08 -6.78
C PHE A 137 -10.59 -0.03 -7.68
N SER A 138 -9.38 -0.24 -7.14
CA SER A 138 -8.15 -0.28 -7.94
C SER A 138 -8.17 -1.43 -8.94
N LEU A 139 -8.59 -2.61 -8.50
CA LEU A 139 -8.73 -3.81 -9.33
C LEU A 139 -9.76 -3.63 -10.46
N VAL A 140 -10.89 -2.96 -10.17
CA VAL A 140 -11.85 -2.59 -11.21
C VAL A 140 -11.21 -1.71 -12.28
N ARG A 141 -10.41 -0.72 -11.88
CA ARG A 141 -9.71 0.17 -12.82
C ARG A 141 -8.64 -0.56 -13.64
N LEU A 142 -8.06 -1.62 -13.08
CA LEU A 142 -7.10 -2.52 -13.74
C LEU A 142 -7.78 -3.56 -14.64
N LYS A 143 -9.12 -3.51 -14.78
CA LYS A 143 -9.90 -4.50 -15.54
C LYS A 143 -9.72 -5.93 -15.03
N ARG A 144 -9.64 -6.09 -13.70
CA ARG A 144 -9.56 -7.36 -12.98
C ARG A 144 -10.84 -7.58 -12.15
N PRO A 145 -12.00 -7.82 -12.80
CA PRO A 145 -13.28 -7.87 -12.11
C PRO A 145 -13.39 -9.03 -11.12
N GLU A 146 -12.80 -10.18 -11.41
CA GLU A 146 -12.84 -11.37 -10.53
C GLU A 146 -12.15 -11.06 -9.20
N ASP A 147 -10.95 -10.47 -9.24
CA ASP A 147 -10.21 -10.09 -8.04
C ASP A 147 -10.92 -8.96 -7.27
N ALA A 148 -11.54 -8.03 -7.99
CA ALA A 148 -12.33 -6.97 -7.37
C ALA A 148 -13.55 -7.55 -6.63
N CYS A 149 -14.21 -8.58 -7.20
CA CYS A 149 -15.31 -9.27 -6.54
C CYS A 149 -14.85 -9.95 -5.26
N LEU A 150 -13.67 -10.58 -5.27
CA LEU A 150 -13.09 -11.18 -4.06
C LEU A 150 -12.83 -10.12 -2.99
N ALA A 151 -12.21 -8.99 -3.34
CA ALA A 151 -11.92 -7.90 -2.40
C ALA A 151 -13.20 -7.30 -1.80
N PHE A 152 -14.24 -7.06 -2.61
CA PHE A 152 -15.54 -6.56 -2.10
C PHE A 152 -16.28 -7.60 -1.26
N GLY A 153 -16.24 -8.88 -1.66
CA GLY A 153 -16.83 -9.98 -0.88
C GLY A 153 -16.17 -10.11 0.48
N GLN A 154 -14.83 -10.08 0.52
CA GLN A 154 -14.07 -10.12 1.76
C GLN A 154 -14.38 -8.93 2.67
N LEU A 155 -14.45 -7.71 2.10
CA LEU A 155 -14.85 -6.51 2.84
C LEU A 155 -16.21 -6.68 3.53
N LEU A 156 -17.20 -7.19 2.81
CA LEU A 156 -18.57 -7.34 3.34
C LEU A 156 -18.68 -8.44 4.40
N ASN A 157 -17.86 -9.49 4.27
CA ASN A 157 -17.85 -10.62 5.20
C ASN A 157 -17.08 -10.31 6.49
N GLU A 158 -15.89 -9.70 6.39
CA GLU A 158 -15.04 -9.45 7.54
C GLU A 158 -15.46 -8.23 8.35
N PHE A 159 -16.14 -7.28 7.71
CA PHE A 159 -16.55 -6.02 8.33
C PHE A 159 -18.08 -5.83 8.28
N PRO A 160 -18.86 -6.65 8.98
CA PRO A 160 -20.34 -6.57 8.94
C PRO A 160 -20.88 -5.26 9.52
N GLN A 161 -20.11 -4.58 10.39
CA GLN A 161 -20.48 -3.31 11.04
C GLN A 161 -20.03 -2.06 10.26
N LEU A 162 -19.70 -2.21 8.97
CA LEU A 162 -19.33 -1.08 8.13
C LEU A 162 -20.40 0.00 8.09
N ALA A 163 -19.95 1.26 8.03
CA ALA A 163 -20.84 2.37 7.72
C ALA A 163 -21.65 2.08 6.44
N SER A 164 -22.95 2.36 6.48
CA SER A 164 -23.89 2.09 5.38
C SER A 164 -23.40 2.66 4.03
N SER A 165 -22.73 3.80 4.06
CA SER A 165 -22.16 4.42 2.85
C SER A 165 -21.03 3.60 2.23
N THR A 166 -20.14 3.01 3.03
CA THR A 166 -19.03 2.16 2.57
C THR A 166 -19.57 0.85 2.02
N LYS A 167 -20.50 0.22 2.76
CA LYS A 167 -21.19 -0.99 2.34
C LYS A 167 -21.93 -0.80 1.01
N LYS A 168 -22.67 0.31 0.88
CA LYS A 168 -23.38 0.66 -0.36
C LYS A 168 -22.44 0.80 -1.55
N LYS A 169 -21.27 1.43 -1.37
CA LYS A 169 -20.27 1.58 -2.44
C LYS A 169 -19.76 0.21 -2.91
N ALA A 170 -19.38 -0.68 -2.00
CA ALA A 170 -18.93 -2.02 -2.34
C ALA A 170 -20.01 -2.80 -3.11
N ILE A 171 -21.24 -2.85 -2.59
CA ILE A 171 -22.36 -3.58 -3.22
C ILE A 171 -22.69 -3.01 -4.60
N THR A 172 -22.75 -1.68 -4.73
CA THR A 172 -23.06 -1.04 -6.00
C THR A 172 -22.02 -1.37 -7.05
N GLU A 173 -20.75 -1.32 -6.68
CA GLU A 173 -19.67 -1.61 -7.61
C GLU A 173 -19.59 -3.10 -7.96
N SER A 174 -19.80 -4.00 -6.97
CA SER A 174 -19.91 -5.44 -7.21
C SER A 174 -20.99 -5.77 -8.24
N LYS A 175 -22.17 -5.19 -8.09
CA LYS A 175 -23.27 -5.36 -9.07
C LYS A 175 -22.89 -4.83 -10.45
N ARG A 176 -22.25 -3.66 -10.52
CA ARG A 176 -21.84 -3.02 -11.77
C ARG A 176 -20.86 -3.87 -12.58
N ILE A 177 -19.95 -4.57 -11.90
CA ILE A 177 -18.94 -5.43 -12.55
C ILE A 177 -19.39 -6.90 -12.68
N GLY A 178 -20.62 -7.24 -12.26
CA GLY A 178 -21.19 -8.57 -12.44
C GLY A 178 -20.68 -9.62 -11.45
N CYS A 179 -20.35 -9.24 -10.22
CA CYS A 179 -20.01 -10.21 -9.18
C CYS A 179 -21.19 -11.15 -8.95
N LYS A 180 -20.89 -12.46 -8.97
CA LYS A 180 -21.85 -13.48 -8.54
C LYS A 180 -21.94 -13.43 -7.02
N GLY A 181 -23.12 -13.24 -6.49
CA GLY A 181 -23.43 -13.27 -5.05
C GLY A 181 -23.32 -14.66 -4.47
#